data_c70775a4ab3a1cc79934cf13e60cab90
#
_entry.id   c70775a4ab3a1cc79934cf13e60cab90
#
_cell.length_a   1.000
_cell.length_b   1.000
_cell.length_c   1.000
_cell.angle_alpha   90.00
_cell.angle_beta   90.00
_cell.angle_gamma   90.00
#
_symmetry.space_group_name_H-M   'P 1'
#
loop_
_entity.id
_entity.type
_entity.pdbx_description
1 polymer ?
#
loop_
_entity_poly.entity_id
_entity_poly.type
_entity_poly.pdbx_seq_one_letter_code
_entity_poly.pdbx_strand_id
1 'polypeptide(L)'
;RRLRHSSVRTIINELKRVISKQPHLSVIAFHDDSFLALPYKTLEEFCKVYKAEIKIPFAIYGVIPNYVKEDKIALLLDAGLNQVRMGIQSGSERILEFYRRPTTLERIKESAAIMNKYRKYMIAPQYDIIIDNPIETPDDTKATIDLIYEMPRPYTLNVYSLRVIPNTQLAKDIEGKGFDIPSITKYYFAGYNKTLANCLIFIIPFWKIPRWLYKILRKKIYPTQMEQPHYPILFMFARLGFFIKNYLDHMRLLDFTYALGKSGYYLTKFRIVKIWRHLFWKRYHLVK
;
A
#
# COMPACT_ATOMS: atom_id res chain seq x y z
N ARG A 1 0.28 -25.66 1.82
CA ARG A 1 -0.12 -25.20 0.46
C ARG A 1 1.15 -24.99 -0.37
N ARG A 2 1.19 -25.52 -1.59
CA ARG A 2 2.30 -25.33 -2.51
C ARG A 2 2.00 -24.09 -3.37
N LEU A 3 2.89 -23.10 -3.37
CA LEU A 3 2.86 -21.98 -4.30
C LEU A 3 3.02 -22.49 -5.73
N ARG A 4 2.15 -22.03 -6.63
CA ARG A 4 2.25 -22.30 -8.07
C ARG A 4 2.53 -20.96 -8.77
N HIS A 5 3.50 -20.92 -9.63
CA HIS A 5 3.80 -19.76 -10.45
C HIS A 5 4.14 -20.19 -11.88
N SER A 6 3.86 -19.32 -12.82
CA SER A 6 4.28 -19.51 -14.22
C SER A 6 5.80 -19.39 -14.34
N SER A 7 6.37 -19.98 -15.38
CA SER A 7 7.79 -19.76 -15.67
C SER A 7 8.05 -18.28 -15.99
N VAL A 8 9.25 -17.81 -15.70
CA VAL A 8 9.68 -16.45 -16.03
C VAL A 8 9.45 -16.16 -17.51
N ARG A 9 9.81 -17.10 -18.38
CA ARG A 9 9.65 -16.96 -19.84
C ARG A 9 8.19 -16.81 -20.25
N THR A 10 7.28 -17.54 -19.63
CA THR A 10 5.83 -17.43 -19.89
C THR A 10 5.34 -16.02 -19.53
N ILE A 11 5.71 -15.51 -18.34
CA ILE A 11 5.34 -14.17 -17.87
C ILE A 11 5.85 -13.10 -18.85
N ILE A 12 7.11 -13.18 -19.24
CA ILE A 12 7.71 -12.21 -20.17
C ILE A 12 7.03 -12.23 -21.54
N ASN A 13 6.70 -13.40 -22.07
CA ASN A 13 6.00 -13.52 -23.35
C ASN A 13 4.57 -12.95 -23.29
N GLU A 14 3.86 -13.16 -22.18
CA GLU A 14 2.54 -12.52 -21.97
C GLU A 14 2.66 -11.01 -21.91
N LEU A 15 3.63 -10.48 -21.16
CA LEU A 15 3.86 -9.04 -21.09
C LEU A 15 4.15 -8.45 -22.48
N LYS A 16 5.00 -9.08 -23.28
CA LYS A 16 5.26 -8.63 -24.66
C LYS A 16 4.00 -8.58 -25.50
N ARG A 17 3.14 -9.61 -25.40
CA ARG A 17 1.87 -9.65 -26.11
C ARG A 17 0.93 -8.53 -25.68
N VAL A 18 0.87 -8.21 -24.39
CA VAL A 18 0.07 -7.08 -23.88
C VAL A 18 0.65 -5.76 -24.35
N ILE A 19 1.95 -5.55 -24.25
CA ILE A 19 2.64 -4.32 -24.64
C ILE A 19 2.46 -4.05 -26.14
N SER A 20 2.49 -5.08 -27.00
CA SER A 20 2.28 -4.91 -28.45
C SER A 20 0.87 -4.39 -28.76
N LYS A 21 -0.14 -4.75 -27.95
CA LYS A 21 -1.52 -4.29 -28.09
C LYS A 21 -1.79 -2.96 -27.39
N GLN A 22 -0.97 -2.59 -26.41
CA GLN A 22 -1.13 -1.42 -25.56
C GLN A 22 0.17 -0.59 -25.52
N PRO A 23 0.51 0.12 -26.60
CA PRO A 23 1.81 0.79 -26.73
C PRO A 23 2.00 1.99 -25.76
N HIS A 24 0.93 2.41 -25.08
CA HIS A 24 0.94 3.55 -24.15
C HIS A 24 1.06 3.15 -22.68
N LEU A 25 1.51 1.93 -22.37
CA LEU A 25 1.75 1.50 -21.00
C LEU A 25 2.92 2.29 -20.39
N SER A 26 2.67 2.91 -19.24
CA SER A 26 3.66 3.65 -18.46
C SER A 26 4.16 2.86 -17.24
N VAL A 27 3.35 1.91 -16.76
CA VAL A 27 3.66 1.05 -15.61
C VAL A 27 2.92 -0.27 -15.75
N ILE A 28 3.52 -1.34 -15.25
CA ILE A 28 2.91 -2.68 -15.14
C ILE A 28 2.70 -2.97 -13.66
N ALA A 29 1.47 -3.27 -13.25
CA ALA A 29 1.18 -3.65 -11.88
C ALA A 29 0.97 -5.16 -11.76
N PHE A 30 1.82 -5.81 -10.95
CA PHE A 30 1.65 -7.22 -10.60
C PHE A 30 0.76 -7.32 -9.36
N HIS A 31 -0.43 -7.88 -9.55
CA HIS A 31 -1.39 -8.20 -8.49
C HIS A 31 -1.22 -9.67 -8.08
N ASP A 32 -0.09 -9.99 -7.51
CA ASP A 32 0.23 -11.32 -7.04
C ASP A 32 0.36 -11.30 -5.51
N ASP A 33 -0.45 -12.11 -4.84
CA ASP A 33 -0.50 -12.19 -3.37
C ASP A 33 0.82 -12.65 -2.73
N SER A 34 1.76 -13.13 -3.54
CA SER A 34 2.96 -13.79 -3.06
C SER A 34 4.22 -13.50 -3.88
N PHE A 35 4.26 -12.39 -4.63
CA PHE A 35 5.39 -12.09 -5.53
C PHE A 35 6.75 -12.16 -4.81
N LEU A 36 6.89 -11.58 -3.63
CA LEU A 36 8.11 -11.63 -2.82
C LEU A 36 8.35 -12.99 -2.12
N ALA A 37 7.36 -13.88 -2.09
CA ALA A 37 7.55 -15.24 -1.58
C ALA A 37 8.35 -16.13 -2.54
N LEU A 38 8.49 -15.73 -3.79
CA LEU A 38 9.30 -16.45 -4.77
C LEU A 38 10.76 -16.61 -4.30
N PRO A 39 11.41 -17.74 -4.61
CA PRO A 39 12.83 -17.95 -4.34
C PRO A 39 13.68 -16.83 -4.96
N TYR A 40 14.77 -16.47 -4.30
CA TYR A 40 15.67 -15.40 -4.78
C TYR A 40 16.16 -15.66 -6.21
N LYS A 41 16.57 -16.87 -6.53
CA LYS A 41 17.00 -17.27 -7.89
C LYS A 41 15.93 -17.03 -8.96
N THR A 42 14.66 -17.30 -8.65
CA THR A 42 13.54 -17.04 -9.58
C THR A 42 13.33 -15.54 -9.78
N LEU A 43 13.43 -14.75 -8.72
CA LEU A 43 13.36 -13.28 -8.83
C LEU A 43 14.54 -12.72 -9.60
N GLU A 44 15.73 -13.25 -9.41
CA GLU A 44 16.96 -12.86 -10.14
C GLU A 44 16.81 -13.12 -11.64
N GLU A 45 16.34 -14.33 -12.02
CA GLU A 45 16.03 -14.67 -13.41
C GLU A 45 14.99 -13.71 -14.00
N PHE A 46 13.89 -13.49 -13.27
CA PHE A 46 12.84 -12.54 -13.68
C PHE A 46 13.43 -11.14 -13.91
N CYS A 47 14.16 -10.60 -12.95
CA CYS A 47 14.74 -9.27 -13.03
C CYS A 47 15.71 -9.12 -14.22
N LYS A 48 16.56 -10.11 -14.46
CA LYS A 48 17.50 -10.14 -15.59
C LYS A 48 16.75 -10.05 -16.92
N VAL A 49 15.76 -10.90 -17.13
CA VAL A 49 15.00 -10.95 -18.38
C VAL A 49 14.09 -9.72 -18.54
N TYR A 50 13.42 -9.30 -17.47
CA TYR A 50 12.55 -8.13 -17.46
C TYR A 50 13.33 -6.85 -17.83
N LYS A 51 14.47 -6.63 -17.22
CA LYS A 51 15.36 -5.49 -17.48
C LYS A 51 15.86 -5.47 -18.93
N ALA A 52 16.12 -6.63 -19.51
CA ALA A 52 16.61 -6.75 -20.89
C ALA A 52 15.48 -6.51 -21.91
N GLU A 53 14.30 -7.12 -21.71
CA GLU A 53 13.29 -7.30 -22.73
C GLU A 53 12.05 -6.40 -22.58
N ILE A 54 11.71 -5.96 -21.36
CA ILE A 54 10.49 -5.18 -21.08
C ILE A 54 10.77 -3.70 -20.85
N LYS A 55 11.64 -3.36 -19.90
CA LYS A 55 12.09 -1.96 -19.62
C LYS A 55 10.99 -0.97 -19.23
N ILE A 56 9.81 -1.42 -18.84
CA ILE A 56 8.72 -0.59 -18.34
C ILE A 56 8.78 -0.61 -16.80
N PRO A 57 8.66 0.54 -16.11
CA PRO A 57 8.54 0.53 -14.65
C PRO A 57 7.41 -0.38 -14.20
N PHE A 58 7.58 -1.05 -13.06
CA PHE A 58 6.53 -1.93 -12.53
C PHE A 58 6.27 -1.69 -11.04
N ALA A 59 5.07 -2.05 -10.63
CA ALA A 59 4.61 -2.05 -9.25
C ALA A 59 4.30 -3.48 -8.81
N ILE A 60 4.51 -3.79 -7.53
CA ILE A 60 4.08 -5.05 -6.92
C ILE A 60 3.05 -4.77 -5.82
N TYR A 61 1.93 -5.45 -5.88
CA TYR A 61 0.82 -5.32 -4.93
C TYR A 61 0.62 -6.64 -4.18
N GLY A 62 -0.09 -6.60 -3.05
CA GLY A 62 -0.32 -7.79 -2.24
C GLY A 62 0.93 -8.27 -1.47
N VAL A 63 1.91 -7.39 -1.26
CA VAL A 63 3.13 -7.75 -0.52
C VAL A 63 2.79 -8.03 0.94
N ILE A 64 3.32 -9.16 1.44
CA ILE A 64 3.22 -9.58 2.84
C ILE A 64 4.52 -9.20 3.55
N PRO A 65 4.50 -8.56 4.72
CA PRO A 65 5.70 -8.11 5.44
C PRO A 65 6.74 -9.22 5.64
N ASN A 66 6.30 -10.45 5.91
CA ASN A 66 7.19 -11.60 6.17
C ASN A 66 8.15 -11.92 5.02
N TYR A 67 7.81 -11.55 3.79
CA TYR A 67 8.63 -11.82 2.61
C TYR A 67 9.47 -10.63 2.15
N VAL A 68 9.33 -9.46 2.80
CA VAL A 68 10.14 -8.29 2.49
C VAL A 68 11.56 -8.52 2.99
N LYS A 69 12.52 -8.60 2.08
CA LYS A 69 13.95 -8.67 2.36
C LYS A 69 14.66 -7.59 1.57
N GLU A 70 15.70 -7.01 2.15
CA GLU A 70 16.42 -5.89 1.54
C GLU A 70 17.05 -6.25 0.20
N ASP A 71 17.68 -7.42 0.11
CA ASP A 71 18.28 -7.96 -1.11
C ASP A 71 17.25 -8.12 -2.24
N LYS A 72 16.06 -8.62 -1.94
CA LYS A 72 14.96 -8.74 -2.92
C LYS A 72 14.48 -7.39 -3.41
N ILE A 73 14.29 -6.43 -2.51
CA ILE A 73 13.86 -5.08 -2.88
C ILE A 73 14.90 -4.39 -3.73
N ALA A 74 16.19 -4.49 -3.37
CA ALA A 74 17.29 -3.94 -4.15
C ALA A 74 17.34 -4.53 -5.57
N LEU A 75 17.20 -5.83 -5.68
CA LEU A 75 17.16 -6.55 -6.96
C LEU A 75 16.01 -6.09 -7.86
N LEU A 76 14.81 -5.97 -7.30
CA LEU A 76 13.62 -5.53 -8.04
C LEU A 76 13.72 -4.06 -8.47
N LEU A 77 14.27 -3.19 -7.62
CA LEU A 77 14.51 -1.79 -7.96
C LEU A 77 15.47 -1.66 -9.15
N ASP A 78 16.52 -2.46 -9.20
CA ASP A 78 17.44 -2.52 -10.35
C ASP A 78 16.74 -2.94 -11.65
N ALA A 79 15.71 -3.78 -11.55
CA ALA A 79 14.92 -4.23 -12.70
C ALA A 79 13.80 -3.28 -13.12
N GLY A 80 13.48 -2.27 -12.31
CA GLY A 80 12.47 -1.28 -12.66
C GLY A 80 11.29 -1.18 -11.69
N LEU A 81 11.37 -1.80 -10.51
CA LEU A 81 10.37 -1.60 -9.46
C LEU A 81 10.29 -0.11 -9.09
N ASN A 82 9.08 0.47 -9.15
CA ASN A 82 8.87 1.87 -8.77
C ASN A 82 7.81 2.05 -7.69
N GLN A 83 7.04 1.03 -7.36
CA GLN A 83 6.03 1.11 -6.31
C GLN A 83 5.80 -0.24 -5.64
N VAL A 84 5.60 -0.22 -4.33
CA VAL A 84 5.24 -1.38 -3.52
C VAL A 84 3.98 -1.09 -2.75
N ARG A 85 3.05 -2.05 -2.76
CA ARG A 85 1.86 -2.02 -1.93
C ARG A 85 1.86 -3.24 -1.00
N MET A 86 1.88 -2.98 0.31
CA MET A 86 2.05 -3.98 1.35
C MET A 86 0.85 -4.00 2.31
N GLY A 87 0.30 -5.18 2.54
CA GLY A 87 -0.80 -5.38 3.48
C GLY A 87 -0.32 -5.38 4.92
N ILE A 88 -0.66 -4.34 5.68
CA ILE A 88 -0.44 -4.25 7.13
C ILE A 88 -1.70 -4.69 7.88
N GLN A 89 -2.85 -4.22 7.42
CA GLN A 89 -4.22 -4.44 7.88
C GLN A 89 -4.53 -3.75 9.22
N SER A 90 -3.77 -3.99 10.29
CA SER A 90 -3.97 -3.42 11.63
C SER A 90 -2.64 -3.25 12.36
N GLY A 91 -2.62 -2.38 13.36
CA GLY A 91 -1.53 -2.25 14.33
C GLY A 91 -1.82 -3.00 15.65
N SER A 92 -2.90 -3.75 15.72
CA SER A 92 -3.24 -4.60 16.87
C SER A 92 -2.92 -6.05 16.55
N GLU A 93 -2.09 -6.70 17.38
CA GLU A 93 -1.77 -8.13 17.24
C GLU A 93 -3.03 -8.98 17.35
N ARG A 94 -3.93 -8.65 18.27
CA ARG A 94 -5.22 -9.32 18.43
C ARG A 94 -6.06 -9.29 17.15
N ILE A 95 -6.06 -8.17 16.45
CA ILE A 95 -6.80 -8.02 15.19
C ILE A 95 -6.07 -8.71 14.03
N LEU A 96 -4.74 -8.69 14.01
CA LEU A 96 -3.95 -9.45 13.03
C LEU A 96 -4.20 -10.97 13.18
N GLU A 97 -4.24 -11.47 14.40
CA GLU A 97 -4.59 -12.86 14.70
C GLU A 97 -6.01 -13.19 14.23
N PHE A 98 -6.99 -12.34 14.54
CA PHE A 98 -8.35 -12.48 14.06
C PHE A 98 -8.46 -12.56 12.54
N TYR A 99 -7.67 -11.76 11.81
CA TYR A 99 -7.56 -11.83 10.35
C TYR A 99 -6.70 -13.01 9.87
N ARG A 100 -6.17 -13.83 10.78
CA ARG A 100 -5.25 -14.94 10.47
C ARG A 100 -4.02 -14.48 9.68
N ARG A 101 -3.47 -13.33 10.06
CA ARG A 101 -2.26 -12.75 9.48
C ARG A 101 -1.04 -13.12 10.35
N PRO A 102 -0.17 -14.04 9.89
CA PRO A 102 0.98 -14.50 10.67
C PRO A 102 2.15 -13.49 10.60
N THR A 103 1.88 -12.22 10.94
CA THR A 103 2.85 -11.13 10.86
C THR A 103 2.90 -10.41 12.20
N THR A 104 4.08 -10.15 12.72
CA THR A 104 4.27 -9.35 13.95
C THR A 104 4.41 -7.87 13.64
N LEU A 105 4.19 -7.02 14.64
CA LEU A 105 4.36 -5.56 14.50
C LEU A 105 5.81 -5.19 14.21
N GLU A 106 6.78 -5.91 14.81
CA GLU A 106 8.21 -5.73 14.54
C GLU A 106 8.51 -5.98 13.08
N ARG A 107 7.97 -7.06 12.52
CA ARG A 107 8.18 -7.41 11.11
C ARG A 107 7.57 -6.39 10.15
N ILE A 108 6.43 -5.79 10.50
CA ILE A 108 5.83 -4.68 9.78
C ILE A 108 6.77 -3.46 9.81
N LYS A 109 7.27 -3.08 10.99
CA LYS A 109 8.18 -1.94 11.19
C LYS A 109 9.50 -2.13 10.43
N GLU A 110 10.11 -3.31 10.49
CA GLU A 110 11.31 -3.67 9.72
C GLU A 110 11.07 -3.54 8.21
N SER A 111 9.96 -4.08 7.73
CA SER A 111 9.60 -4.00 6.31
C SER A 111 9.42 -2.56 5.85
N ALA A 112 8.76 -1.73 6.66
CA ALA A 112 8.60 -0.30 6.39
C ALA A 112 9.94 0.44 6.41
N ALA A 113 10.87 0.08 7.29
CA ALA A 113 12.23 0.64 7.34
C ALA A 113 13.03 0.29 6.07
N ILE A 114 12.96 -0.96 5.60
CA ILE A 114 13.57 -1.38 4.34
C ILE A 114 13.01 -0.54 3.18
N MET A 115 11.68 -0.41 3.06
CA MET A 115 11.08 0.43 2.02
C MET A 115 11.54 1.89 2.11
N ASN A 116 11.62 2.44 3.33
CA ASN A 116 12.05 3.81 3.54
C ASN A 116 13.51 4.08 3.15
N LYS A 117 14.40 3.09 3.29
CA LYS A 117 15.80 3.17 2.84
C LYS A 117 15.87 3.53 1.35
N TYR A 118 14.95 3.02 0.56
CA TYR A 118 14.87 3.21 -0.89
C TYR A 118 13.90 4.30 -1.36
N ARG A 119 13.40 5.14 -0.43
CA ARG A 119 12.39 6.18 -0.71
C ARG A 119 12.72 7.18 -1.82
N LYS A 120 14.01 7.33 -2.15
CA LYS A 120 14.46 8.23 -3.22
C LYS A 120 14.28 7.62 -4.62
N TYR A 121 14.15 6.32 -4.71
CA TYR A 121 14.16 5.56 -5.97
C TYR A 121 12.79 5.02 -6.36
N MET A 122 11.81 5.11 -5.47
CA MET A 122 10.47 4.60 -5.68
C MET A 122 9.40 5.60 -5.24
N ILE A 123 8.20 5.44 -5.77
CA ILE A 123 7.00 6.12 -5.27
C ILE A 123 6.83 5.73 -3.80
N ALA A 124 6.30 6.66 -2.99
CA ALA A 124 6.05 6.37 -1.58
C ALA A 124 5.31 5.02 -1.42
N PRO A 125 5.82 4.08 -0.60
CA PRO A 125 5.18 2.79 -0.44
C PRO A 125 3.76 2.95 0.07
N GLN A 126 2.86 2.10 -0.40
CA GLN A 126 1.46 2.07 0.00
C GLN A 126 1.25 0.96 1.02
N TYR A 127 0.54 1.29 2.10
CA TYR A 127 0.19 0.31 3.12
C TYR A 127 -1.33 0.15 3.21
N ASP A 128 -1.79 -1.10 3.13
CA ASP A 128 -3.22 -1.41 3.24
C ASP A 128 -3.61 -1.51 4.71
N ILE A 129 -4.62 -0.75 5.11
CA ILE A 129 -5.20 -0.70 6.45
C ILE A 129 -6.70 -1.01 6.35
N ILE A 130 -7.19 -1.86 7.24
CA ILE A 130 -8.62 -2.13 7.39
C ILE A 130 -9.11 -1.37 8.63
N ILE A 131 -10.21 -0.66 8.49
CA ILE A 131 -10.88 0.11 9.54
C ILE A 131 -12.35 -0.30 9.64
N ASP A 132 -13.05 0.28 10.61
CA ASP A 132 -14.48 0.03 10.83
C ASP A 132 -14.80 -1.44 11.12
N ASN A 133 -13.88 -2.18 11.73
CA ASN A 133 -14.11 -3.54 12.15
C ASN A 133 -14.97 -3.56 13.43
N PRO A 134 -16.14 -4.22 13.44
CA PRO A 134 -17.04 -4.23 14.58
C PRO A 134 -16.47 -4.86 15.84
N ILE A 135 -15.44 -5.68 15.76
CA ILE A 135 -14.82 -6.31 16.92
C ILE A 135 -13.63 -5.54 17.50
N GLU A 136 -13.21 -4.44 16.88
CA GLU A 136 -12.11 -3.61 17.40
C GLU A 136 -12.52 -2.92 18.71
N THR A 137 -11.60 -2.96 19.66
CA THR A 137 -11.67 -2.13 20.89
C THR A 137 -11.01 -0.78 20.66
N PRO A 138 -11.19 0.21 21.57
CA PRO A 138 -10.46 1.47 21.51
C PRO A 138 -8.95 1.28 21.44
N ASP A 139 -8.43 0.27 22.14
CA ASP A 139 -7.00 0.02 22.21
C ASP A 139 -6.46 -0.58 20.91
N ASP A 140 -7.23 -1.40 20.20
CA ASP A 140 -6.88 -1.90 18.87
C ASP A 140 -6.79 -0.76 17.86
N THR A 141 -7.79 0.12 17.86
CA THR A 141 -7.81 1.30 16.98
C THR A 141 -6.64 2.24 17.30
N LYS A 142 -6.36 2.49 18.60
CA LYS A 142 -5.20 3.29 19.04
C LYS A 142 -3.88 2.65 18.61
N ALA A 143 -3.75 1.33 18.76
CA ALA A 143 -2.55 0.60 18.34
C ALA A 143 -2.30 0.73 16.82
N THR A 144 -3.36 0.68 16.02
CA THR A 144 -3.25 0.90 14.56
C THR A 144 -2.80 2.33 14.25
N ILE A 145 -3.36 3.33 14.93
CA ILE A 145 -2.98 4.74 14.74
C ILE A 145 -1.55 4.99 15.24
N ASP A 146 -1.14 4.39 16.36
CA ASP A 146 0.23 4.45 16.89
C ASP A 146 1.22 3.89 15.87
N LEU A 147 0.95 2.72 15.30
CA LEU A 147 1.78 2.13 14.25
C LEU A 147 1.94 3.08 13.06
N ILE A 148 0.83 3.61 12.52
CA ILE A 148 0.83 4.56 11.40
C ILE A 148 1.63 5.83 11.75
N TYR A 149 1.50 6.33 12.97
CA TYR A 149 2.21 7.53 13.44
C TYR A 149 3.73 7.33 13.53
N GLU A 150 4.17 6.13 13.95
CA GLU A 150 5.58 5.77 14.13
C GLU A 150 6.28 5.38 12.82
N MET A 151 5.52 4.98 11.81
CA MET A 151 6.11 4.51 10.54
C MET A 151 6.98 5.57 9.86
N PRO A 152 8.11 5.15 9.26
CA PRO A 152 9.03 6.06 8.58
C PRO A 152 8.41 6.63 7.30
N ARG A 153 8.45 7.97 7.16
CA ARG A 153 7.93 8.70 5.99
C ARG A 153 8.97 8.82 4.88
N PRO A 154 8.57 8.97 3.60
CA PRO A 154 7.20 9.06 3.11
C PRO A 154 6.54 7.69 2.95
N TYR A 155 5.24 7.62 3.15
CA TYR A 155 4.37 6.50 2.80
C TYR A 155 2.97 7.03 2.52
N THR A 156 2.13 6.22 1.90
CA THR A 156 0.70 6.48 1.76
C THR A 156 -0.12 5.28 2.24
N LEU A 157 -1.43 5.45 2.42
CA LEU A 157 -2.30 4.39 2.88
C LEU A 157 -3.37 4.08 1.84
N ASN A 158 -3.69 2.80 1.68
CA ASN A 158 -4.95 2.36 1.13
C ASN A 158 -5.83 1.94 2.29
N VAL A 159 -6.84 2.72 2.56
CA VAL A 159 -7.73 2.51 3.71
C VAL A 159 -8.99 1.82 3.21
N TYR A 160 -9.35 0.71 3.84
CA TYR A 160 -10.53 -0.07 3.54
C TYR A 160 -11.41 -0.13 4.77
N SER A 161 -12.69 0.24 4.64
CA SER A 161 -13.69 -0.11 5.63
C SER A 161 -14.01 -1.60 5.53
N LEU A 162 -13.98 -2.32 6.65
CA LEU A 162 -14.21 -3.76 6.66
C LEU A 162 -15.58 -4.09 6.06
N ARG A 163 -15.56 -4.98 5.10
CA ARG A 163 -16.77 -5.54 4.51
C ARG A 163 -16.80 -7.04 4.70
N VAL A 164 -17.86 -7.48 5.31
CA VAL A 164 -18.04 -8.89 5.63
C VAL A 164 -18.80 -9.54 4.47
N ILE A 165 -18.12 -10.45 3.79
CA ILE A 165 -18.74 -11.21 2.69
C ILE A 165 -19.48 -12.42 3.27
N PRO A 166 -20.78 -12.63 2.97
CA PRO A 166 -21.54 -13.76 3.45
C PRO A 166 -20.88 -15.10 3.13
N ASN A 167 -21.12 -16.09 3.95
CA ASN A 167 -20.58 -17.45 3.82
C ASN A 167 -19.06 -17.60 3.98
N THR A 168 -18.34 -16.49 4.31
CA THR A 168 -16.92 -16.57 4.67
C THR A 168 -16.74 -16.97 6.13
N GLN A 169 -15.55 -17.48 6.49
CA GLN A 169 -15.24 -17.77 7.89
C GLN A 169 -15.27 -16.49 8.74
N LEU A 170 -14.84 -15.37 8.18
CA LEU A 170 -14.91 -14.06 8.83
C LEU A 170 -16.36 -13.68 9.20
N ALA A 171 -17.31 -13.96 8.30
CA ALA A 171 -18.72 -13.72 8.59
C ALA A 171 -19.18 -14.52 9.81
N LYS A 172 -18.91 -15.82 9.82
CA LYS A 172 -19.24 -16.73 10.93
C LYS A 172 -18.58 -16.30 12.24
N ASP A 173 -17.32 -15.88 12.19
CA ASP A 173 -16.56 -15.46 13.37
C ASP A 173 -17.12 -14.14 13.96
N ILE A 174 -17.64 -13.23 13.13
CA ILE A 174 -18.27 -11.97 13.54
C ILE A 174 -19.70 -12.24 14.10
N GLU A 175 -20.51 -13.01 13.39
CA GLU A 175 -21.85 -13.44 13.83
C GLU A 175 -21.80 -14.20 15.16
N GLY A 176 -20.83 -15.11 15.31
CA GLY A 176 -20.61 -15.85 16.55
C GLY A 176 -20.23 -14.96 17.75
N LYS A 177 -19.82 -13.71 17.51
CA LYS A 177 -19.59 -12.70 18.55
C LYS A 177 -20.82 -11.80 18.80
N GLY A 178 -21.95 -12.10 18.20
CA GLY A 178 -23.21 -11.36 18.39
C GLY A 178 -23.35 -10.08 17.58
N PHE A 179 -22.51 -9.89 16.56
CA PHE A 179 -22.62 -8.74 15.66
C PHE A 179 -23.48 -9.11 14.44
N ASP A 180 -24.48 -8.27 14.17
CA ASP A 180 -25.26 -8.39 12.94
C ASP A 180 -24.43 -7.96 11.73
N ILE A 181 -24.46 -8.78 10.67
CA ILE A 181 -23.79 -8.46 9.42
C ILE A 181 -24.80 -7.82 8.50
N PRO A 182 -24.69 -6.50 8.26
CA PRO A 182 -25.56 -5.83 7.31
C PRO A 182 -25.46 -6.47 5.93
N SER A 183 -26.59 -6.63 5.26
CA SER A 183 -26.61 -7.20 3.90
C SER A 183 -25.67 -6.41 2.98
N ILE A 184 -24.80 -7.11 2.22
CA ILE A 184 -23.80 -6.54 1.31
C ILE A 184 -24.41 -5.57 0.32
N THR A 185 -25.61 -5.85 -0.16
CA THR A 185 -26.32 -5.01 -1.13
C THR A 185 -26.57 -3.59 -0.60
N LYS A 186 -26.80 -3.45 0.71
CA LYS A 186 -27.11 -2.15 1.32
C LYS A 186 -25.86 -1.29 1.59
N TYR A 187 -24.66 -1.91 1.73
CA TYR A 187 -23.44 -1.24 2.17
C TYR A 187 -22.27 -1.31 1.19
N TYR A 188 -22.47 -1.83 -0.01
CA TYR A 188 -21.41 -1.99 -1.01
C TYR A 188 -20.69 -0.66 -1.33
N PHE A 189 -21.38 0.45 -1.20
CA PHE A 189 -20.86 1.82 -1.39
C PHE A 189 -20.87 2.67 -0.12
N ALA A 190 -21.03 2.07 1.07
CA ALA A 190 -20.97 2.84 2.30
C ALA A 190 -19.58 3.50 2.42
N GLY A 191 -19.60 4.81 2.58
CA GLY A 191 -18.39 5.60 2.84
C GLY A 191 -17.78 5.26 4.20
N TYR A 192 -16.59 5.78 4.45
CA TYR A 192 -15.93 5.65 5.75
C TYR A 192 -16.72 6.37 6.84
N ASN A 193 -16.70 5.84 8.06
CA ASN A 193 -17.17 6.56 9.23
C ASN A 193 -16.34 7.83 9.44
N LYS A 194 -16.99 8.96 9.74
CA LYS A 194 -16.32 10.26 9.87
C LYS A 194 -15.85 10.50 11.31
N THR A 195 -15.27 9.49 11.95
CA THR A 195 -14.77 9.53 13.32
C THR A 195 -13.43 10.25 13.41
N LEU A 196 -13.02 10.66 14.62
CA LEU A 196 -11.69 11.23 14.84
C LEU A 196 -10.57 10.25 14.45
N ALA A 197 -10.75 8.97 14.76
CA ALA A 197 -9.80 7.91 14.38
C ALA A 197 -9.56 7.88 12.87
N ASN A 198 -10.62 7.85 12.07
CA ASN A 198 -10.52 7.82 10.61
C ASN A 198 -9.96 9.14 10.06
N CYS A 199 -10.28 10.29 10.65
CA CYS A 199 -9.61 11.55 10.30
C CYS A 199 -8.09 11.48 10.51
N LEU A 200 -7.64 10.96 11.65
CA LEU A 200 -6.21 10.82 11.96
C LEU A 200 -5.50 9.86 11.00
N ILE A 201 -6.11 8.73 10.64
CA ILE A 201 -5.57 7.78 9.67
C ILE A 201 -5.29 8.46 8.32
N PHE A 202 -6.15 9.36 7.86
CA PHE A 202 -5.92 10.09 6.61
C PHE A 202 -4.97 11.28 6.77
N ILE A 203 -4.87 11.90 7.96
CA ILE A 203 -4.01 13.08 8.20
C ILE A 203 -2.54 12.67 8.41
N ILE A 204 -2.28 11.64 9.21
CA ILE A 204 -0.93 11.26 9.63
C ILE A 204 0.04 11.03 8.46
N PRO A 205 -0.32 10.42 7.32
CA PRO A 205 0.59 10.22 6.21
C PRO A 205 1.17 11.50 5.61
N PHE A 206 0.42 12.60 5.59
CA PHE A 206 0.88 13.86 5.00
C PHE A 206 1.28 14.93 6.00
N TRP A 207 0.76 14.88 7.24
CA TRP A 207 1.11 15.83 8.28
C TRP A 207 1.69 15.11 9.50
N LYS A 208 2.94 15.44 9.82
CA LYS A 208 3.59 14.96 11.05
C LYS A 208 3.04 15.74 12.24
N ILE A 209 1.92 15.28 12.79
CA ILE A 209 1.28 15.89 13.95
C ILE A 209 2.32 16.00 15.09
N PRO A 210 2.47 17.17 15.75
CA PRO A 210 3.36 17.31 16.90
C PRO A 210 3.01 16.32 18.00
N ARG A 211 4.03 15.75 18.66
CA ARG A 211 3.85 14.63 19.61
C ARG A 211 2.91 14.95 20.78
N TRP A 212 2.94 16.19 21.25
CA TRP A 212 2.04 16.65 22.32
C TRP A 212 0.57 16.66 21.86
N LEU A 213 0.30 17.19 20.67
CA LEU A 213 -1.04 17.21 20.08
C LEU A 213 -1.54 15.79 19.77
N TYR A 214 -0.67 14.95 19.20
CA TYR A 214 -0.98 13.55 18.97
C TYR A 214 -1.44 12.83 20.25
N LYS A 215 -0.72 13.01 21.36
CA LYS A 215 -1.10 12.41 22.66
C LYS A 215 -2.48 12.86 23.15
N ILE A 216 -2.84 14.14 22.93
CA ILE A 216 -4.16 14.66 23.29
C ILE A 216 -5.26 14.04 22.41
N LEU A 217 -5.05 14.02 21.10
CA LEU A 217 -6.02 13.46 20.14
C LEU A 217 -6.21 11.97 20.36
N ARG A 218 -5.13 11.22 20.59
CA ARG A 218 -5.17 9.78 20.86
C ARG A 218 -6.05 9.41 22.06
N LYS A 219 -6.06 10.21 23.12
CA LYS A 219 -6.92 10.00 24.29
C LYS A 219 -8.43 10.11 23.96
N LYS A 220 -8.78 10.78 22.88
CA LYS A 220 -10.17 11.00 22.42
C LYS A 220 -10.61 9.97 21.38
N ILE A 221 -9.85 8.91 21.13
CA ILE A 221 -10.23 7.84 20.21
C ILE A 221 -11.11 6.85 20.95
N TYR A 222 -12.30 6.63 20.43
CA TYR A 222 -13.29 5.67 20.89
C TYR A 222 -13.46 4.54 19.85
N PRO A 223 -14.04 3.37 20.23
CA PRO A 223 -14.33 2.31 19.29
C PRO A 223 -15.38 2.76 18.28
N THR A 224 -15.32 2.20 17.08
CA THR A 224 -16.23 2.51 15.97
C THR A 224 -17.70 2.21 16.28
N GLN A 225 -17.96 1.32 17.26
CA GLN A 225 -19.29 0.85 17.63
C GLN A 225 -20.05 1.72 18.64
N MET A 226 -19.34 2.64 19.31
CA MET A 226 -20.01 3.57 20.21
C MET A 226 -20.52 4.79 19.41
N GLU A 227 -21.60 5.42 19.86
CA GLU A 227 -22.01 6.74 19.37
C GLU A 227 -20.85 7.70 19.56
N GLN A 228 -20.19 8.04 18.44
CA GLN A 228 -19.02 8.89 18.42
C GLN A 228 -19.36 10.21 17.75
N PRO A 229 -18.75 11.30 18.21
CA PRO A 229 -18.84 12.55 17.46
C PRO A 229 -18.33 12.36 16.03
N HIS A 230 -19.11 12.84 15.07
CA HIS A 230 -18.72 12.83 13.66
C HIS A 230 -18.08 14.17 13.31
N TYR A 231 -17.01 14.10 12.54
CA TYR A 231 -16.21 15.27 12.11
C TYR A 231 -16.19 15.39 10.58
N PRO A 232 -17.34 15.66 9.92
CA PRO A 232 -17.45 15.63 8.45
C PRO A 232 -16.53 16.65 7.77
N ILE A 233 -16.42 17.86 8.31
CA ILE A 233 -15.56 18.91 7.75
C ILE A 233 -14.08 18.53 7.89
N LEU A 234 -13.65 18.09 9.07
CA LEU A 234 -12.28 17.62 9.30
C LEU A 234 -11.94 16.45 8.39
N PHE A 235 -12.87 15.50 8.22
CA PHE A 235 -12.71 14.35 7.35
C PHE A 235 -12.56 14.75 5.87
N MET A 236 -13.32 15.74 5.41
CA MET A 236 -13.18 16.28 4.06
C MET A 236 -11.78 16.86 3.84
N PHE A 237 -11.27 17.69 4.76
CA PHE A 237 -9.92 18.24 4.66
C PHE A 237 -8.84 17.16 4.76
N ALA A 238 -9.01 16.16 5.63
CA ALA A 238 -8.11 15.02 5.76
C ALA A 238 -8.01 14.25 4.43
N ARG A 239 -9.13 14.00 3.79
CA ARG A 239 -9.20 13.33 2.48
C ARG A 239 -8.56 14.16 1.37
N LEU A 240 -8.84 15.46 1.33
CA LEU A 240 -8.24 16.36 0.33
C LEU A 240 -6.71 16.40 0.46
N GLY A 241 -6.19 16.61 1.67
CA GLY A 241 -4.74 16.59 1.92
C GLY A 241 -4.09 15.26 1.56
N PHE A 242 -4.77 14.16 1.86
CA PHE A 242 -4.34 12.82 1.49
C PHE A 242 -4.26 12.62 -0.04
N PHE A 243 -5.24 13.08 -0.81
CA PHE A 243 -5.21 13.03 -2.26
C PHE A 243 -4.09 13.88 -2.85
N ILE A 244 -3.96 15.13 -2.39
CA ILE A 244 -2.89 16.03 -2.84
C ILE A 244 -1.52 15.38 -2.63
N LYS A 245 -1.29 14.80 -1.44
CA LYS A 245 -0.05 14.09 -1.15
C LYS A 245 0.23 12.95 -2.13
N ASN A 246 -0.78 12.12 -2.45
CA ASN A 246 -0.62 11.03 -3.41
C ASN A 246 -0.16 11.53 -4.77
N TYR A 247 -0.75 12.62 -5.28
CA TYR A 247 -0.31 13.23 -6.54
C TYR A 247 1.14 13.72 -6.45
N LEU A 248 1.51 14.39 -5.36
CA LEU A 248 2.86 14.89 -5.16
C LEU A 248 3.91 13.77 -5.07
N ASP A 249 3.57 12.63 -4.45
CA ASP A 249 4.47 11.47 -4.37
C ASP A 249 4.79 10.89 -5.76
N HIS A 250 3.80 10.85 -6.67
CA HIS A 250 4.02 10.43 -8.06
C HIS A 250 4.81 11.48 -8.86
N MET A 251 4.43 12.76 -8.73
CA MET A 251 5.09 13.86 -9.44
C MET A 251 6.57 14.01 -9.05
N ARG A 252 6.92 13.71 -7.80
CA ARG A 252 8.31 13.71 -7.33
C ARG A 252 9.23 12.83 -8.17
N LEU A 253 8.71 11.74 -8.72
CA LEU A 253 9.44 10.85 -9.64
C LEU A 253 9.13 11.15 -11.12
N LEU A 254 8.56 12.32 -11.41
CA LEU A 254 8.14 12.73 -12.74
C LEU A 254 7.16 11.74 -13.39
N ASP A 255 6.34 11.09 -12.57
CA ASP A 255 5.22 10.29 -13.03
C ASP A 255 3.94 11.13 -13.04
N PHE A 256 3.64 11.67 -14.21
CA PHE A 256 2.44 12.49 -14.42
C PHE A 256 1.22 11.66 -14.82
N THR A 257 1.39 10.37 -15.06
CA THR A 257 0.32 9.49 -15.54
C THR A 257 -0.79 9.37 -14.49
N TYR A 258 -0.45 9.30 -13.22
CA TYR A 258 -1.40 9.19 -12.13
C TYR A 258 -2.35 10.40 -12.04
N ALA A 259 -1.81 11.61 -12.23
CA ALA A 259 -2.57 12.86 -12.12
C ALA A 259 -3.34 13.21 -13.41
N LEU A 260 -2.74 12.97 -14.58
CA LEU A 260 -3.17 13.49 -15.86
C LEU A 260 -3.55 12.39 -16.87
N GLY A 261 -3.56 11.12 -16.45
CA GLY A 261 -3.93 10.00 -17.32
C GLY A 261 -3.13 9.96 -18.62
N LYS A 262 -3.82 9.87 -19.76
CA LYS A 262 -3.19 9.79 -21.09
C LYS A 262 -2.32 11.00 -21.41
N SER A 263 -2.73 12.20 -21.04
CA SER A 263 -1.92 13.42 -21.20
C SER A 263 -0.64 13.36 -20.37
N GLY A 264 -0.73 12.85 -19.15
CA GLY A 264 0.42 12.61 -18.28
C GLY A 264 1.39 11.58 -18.85
N TYR A 265 0.89 10.55 -19.54
CA TYR A 265 1.74 9.60 -20.26
C TYR A 265 2.65 10.30 -21.28
N TYR A 266 2.08 11.17 -22.13
CA TYR A 266 2.86 11.90 -23.12
C TYR A 266 3.87 12.86 -22.48
N LEU A 267 3.46 13.57 -21.41
CA LEU A 267 4.35 14.43 -20.65
C LEU A 267 5.51 13.64 -20.02
N THR A 268 5.22 12.47 -19.46
CA THR A 268 6.24 11.57 -18.87
C THR A 268 7.22 11.02 -19.93
N LYS A 269 6.78 10.92 -21.18
CA LYS A 269 7.62 10.50 -22.32
C LYS A 269 8.42 11.65 -22.96
N PHE A 270 8.18 12.89 -22.56
CA PHE A 270 8.91 14.02 -23.08
C PHE A 270 10.41 13.83 -22.85
N ARG A 271 11.24 14.24 -23.83
CA ARG A 271 12.69 13.93 -23.85
C ARG A 271 13.41 14.32 -22.56
N ILE A 272 13.14 15.53 -22.04
CA ILE A 272 13.75 16.03 -20.80
C ILE A 272 13.34 15.16 -19.59
N VAL A 273 12.06 14.87 -19.46
CA VAL A 273 11.53 14.03 -18.36
C VAL A 273 12.13 12.62 -18.42
N LYS A 274 12.26 12.05 -19.62
CA LYS A 274 12.89 10.74 -19.83
C LYS A 274 14.36 10.73 -19.42
N ILE A 275 15.12 11.79 -19.75
CA ILE A 275 16.51 11.95 -19.35
C ILE A 275 16.61 12.05 -17.81
N TRP A 276 15.80 12.90 -17.19
CA TRP A 276 15.78 13.06 -15.74
C TRP A 276 15.42 11.74 -15.02
N ARG A 277 14.41 11.02 -15.48
CA ARG A 277 14.08 9.69 -14.93
C ARG A 277 15.25 8.72 -15.06
N HIS A 278 15.91 8.69 -16.21
CA HIS A 278 17.08 7.84 -16.42
C HIS A 278 18.25 8.18 -15.48
N LEU A 279 18.48 9.47 -15.20
CA LEU A 279 19.48 9.92 -14.24
C LEU A 279 19.13 9.51 -12.80
N PHE A 280 17.84 9.52 -12.42
CA PHE A 280 17.39 8.98 -11.13
C PHE A 280 17.70 7.50 -11.01
N TRP A 281 17.46 6.73 -12.05
CA TRP A 281 17.75 5.29 -12.07
C TRP A 281 19.25 4.99 -12.05
N LYS A 282 20.07 5.76 -12.78
CA LYS A 282 21.54 5.64 -12.73
C LYS A 282 22.13 5.93 -11.35
N ARG A 283 21.59 6.88 -10.61
CA ARG A 283 22.03 7.17 -9.24
C ARG A 283 21.87 5.98 -8.29
N TYR A 284 20.92 5.11 -8.54
CA TYR A 284 20.76 3.89 -7.78
C TYR A 284 21.96 2.93 -7.94
N HIS A 285 22.49 2.80 -9.15
CA HIS A 285 23.65 1.95 -9.44
C HIS A 285 24.97 2.51 -8.87
N LEU A 286 25.04 3.81 -8.58
CA LEU A 286 26.24 4.45 -8.02
C LEU A 286 26.29 4.36 -6.48
N VAL A 287 25.24 3.90 -5.82
CA VAL A 287 25.16 3.74 -4.36
C VAL A 287 25.43 2.28 -3.93
N LYS A 288 25.74 1.40 -4.87
CA LYS A 288 26.35 0.10 -4.63
C LYS A 288 27.87 0.24 -4.70
#